data_4febc17bf40798e728891d970f255c8d
#
_entry.id   4febc17bf40798e728891d970f255c8d
#
_cell.length_a   1.000
_cell.length_b   1.000
_cell.length_c   1.000
_cell.angle_alpha   90.00
_cell.angle_beta   90.00
_cell.angle_gamma   90.00
#
_symmetry.space_group_name_H-M   'P 1'
#
loop_
_entity.id
_entity.type
_entity.pdbx_description
1 polymer ?
#
loop_
_entity_poly.entity_id
_entity_poly.type
_entity_poly.pdbx_seq_one_letter_code
_entity_poly.pdbx_strand_id
1 'polypeptide(L)'
;MAERTTAAVKRRRRPRVVRQHSAGGLVVRGGEVLLIATAGGARWQLPKGRLEEGETPRDAAVREVREETGVTGNVVAPLPGIDYWFAEGARKRIRKHVDYFLLDYVSGSEVDFDSREVSTARWFPWDEALARLTHANERRVVASARRLVEGEVAP
;
A
#
# COMPACT_ATOMS: atom_id res chain seq x y z
N MET A 1 -17.81 -35.52 -47.07
CA MET A 1 -17.98 -34.12 -46.60
C MET A 1 -17.44 -34.05 -45.21
N ALA A 2 -16.26 -33.57 -45.13
CA ALA A 2 -15.72 -33.26 -43.81
C ALA A 2 -16.59 -32.17 -43.22
N GLU A 3 -17.45 -32.56 -42.32
CA GLU A 3 -17.88 -31.60 -41.32
C GLU A 3 -16.62 -31.05 -40.67
N ARG A 4 -16.23 -29.92 -41.13
CA ARG A 4 -15.40 -29.11 -40.31
C ARG A 4 -16.26 -28.75 -39.09
N THR A 5 -16.30 -29.63 -38.16
CA THR A 5 -16.30 -29.15 -36.81
C THR A 5 -15.08 -28.29 -36.75
N THR A 6 -15.23 -27.05 -37.09
CA THR A 6 -14.52 -26.05 -36.39
C THR A 6 -14.84 -26.37 -34.95
N ALA A 7 -14.08 -27.29 -34.36
CA ALA A 7 -13.90 -27.30 -32.95
C ALA A 7 -13.81 -25.81 -32.66
N ALA A 8 -14.88 -25.27 -32.17
CA ALA A 8 -14.89 -23.87 -31.82
C ALA A 8 -13.58 -23.75 -31.10
N VAL A 9 -12.61 -23.11 -31.75
CA VAL A 9 -11.43 -22.68 -31.05
C VAL A 9 -12.08 -21.95 -29.90
N LYS A 10 -12.09 -22.64 -28.75
CA LYS A 10 -12.54 -22.01 -27.53
C LYS A 10 -11.66 -20.81 -27.44
N ARG A 11 -12.13 -19.71 -27.95
CA ARG A 11 -11.47 -18.44 -27.72
C ARG A 11 -11.33 -18.39 -26.24
N ARG A 12 -10.11 -18.62 -25.77
CA ARG A 12 -9.77 -18.41 -24.37
C ARG A 12 -10.26 -17.00 -24.11
N ARG A 13 -11.38 -16.91 -23.41
CA ARG A 13 -11.88 -15.60 -23.00
C ARG A 13 -10.72 -14.93 -22.29
N ARG A 14 -10.31 -13.80 -22.83
CA ARG A 14 -9.30 -13.00 -22.18
C ARG A 14 -9.75 -12.78 -20.74
N PRO A 15 -8.88 -12.95 -19.75
CA PRO A 15 -9.24 -12.69 -18.37
C PRO A 15 -9.84 -11.31 -18.26
N ARG A 16 -10.91 -11.19 -17.53
CA ARG A 16 -11.49 -9.90 -17.19
C ARG A 16 -10.47 -9.13 -16.34
N VAL A 17 -10.16 -7.90 -16.75
CA VAL A 17 -9.27 -7.02 -16.00
C VAL A 17 -10.11 -6.16 -15.07
N VAL A 18 -9.82 -6.24 -13.78
CA VAL A 18 -10.42 -5.39 -12.76
C VAL A 18 -9.34 -4.49 -12.19
N ARG A 19 -9.61 -3.20 -12.15
CA ARG A 19 -8.70 -2.21 -11.57
C ARG A 19 -9.09 -1.94 -10.14
N GLN A 20 -8.11 -1.96 -9.24
CA GLN A 20 -8.28 -1.59 -7.84
C GLN A 20 -7.35 -0.43 -7.52
N HIS A 21 -7.87 0.56 -6.84
CA HIS A 21 -7.11 1.73 -6.41
C HIS A 21 -7.09 1.81 -4.89
N SER A 22 -5.90 1.84 -4.34
CA SER A 22 -5.66 1.98 -2.90
C SER A 22 -4.75 3.19 -2.65
N ALA A 23 -4.74 3.64 -1.44
CA ALA A 23 -3.80 4.66 -0.98
C ALA A 23 -3.30 4.31 0.41
N GLY A 24 -2.11 4.74 0.71
CA GLY A 24 -1.49 4.52 2.00
C GLY A 24 -0.54 5.64 2.36
N GLY A 25 -0.03 5.56 3.56
CA GLY A 25 0.82 6.61 4.08
C GLY A 25 1.97 6.09 4.92
N LEU A 26 3.04 6.85 4.86
CA LEU A 26 4.21 6.67 5.66
C LEU A 26 4.30 7.85 6.64
N VAL A 27 4.05 7.57 7.92
CA VAL A 27 4.10 8.60 8.96
C VAL A 27 5.51 8.63 9.55
N VAL A 28 6.05 9.83 9.63
CA VAL A 28 7.37 10.08 10.21
C VAL A 28 7.23 10.90 11.48
N ARG A 29 7.92 10.46 12.51
CA ARG A 29 8.00 11.18 13.79
C ARG A 29 9.39 10.99 14.39
N GLY A 30 10.18 12.07 14.48
CA GLY A 30 11.46 12.06 15.16
C GLY A 30 12.44 10.99 14.63
N GLY A 31 12.54 10.80 13.31
CA GLY A 31 13.44 9.81 12.72
C GLY A 31 12.92 8.37 12.74
N GLU A 32 11.67 8.19 13.14
CA GLU A 32 11.01 6.89 13.14
C GLU A 32 9.85 6.84 12.15
N VAL A 33 9.57 5.65 11.64
CA VAL A 33 8.55 5.34 10.63
C VAL A 33 7.57 4.36 11.21
N LEU A 34 6.29 4.57 10.93
CA LEU A 34 5.20 3.73 11.40
C LEU A 34 4.90 2.62 10.39
N LEU A 35 5.04 1.38 10.82
CA LEU A 35 4.69 0.20 10.03
C LEU A 35 3.61 -0.60 10.73
N ILE A 36 2.90 -1.41 9.96
CA ILE A 36 1.92 -2.37 10.47
C ILE A 36 2.37 -3.79 10.21
N ALA A 37 1.97 -4.69 11.09
CA ALA A 37 2.11 -6.12 10.88
C ALA A 37 0.75 -6.75 10.61
N THR A 38 0.71 -7.63 9.64
CA THR A 38 -0.44 -8.44 9.28
C THR A 38 -0.10 -9.93 9.34
N ALA A 39 -1.10 -10.80 9.10
CA ALA A 39 -0.91 -12.26 9.12
C ALA A 39 -0.25 -12.76 10.42
N GLY A 40 -0.77 -12.32 11.58
CA GLY A 40 -0.24 -12.73 12.88
C GLY A 40 1.16 -12.20 13.20
N GLY A 41 1.57 -11.10 12.58
CA GLY A 41 2.89 -10.51 12.76
C GLY A 41 3.95 -10.98 11.76
N ALA A 42 3.57 -11.81 10.78
CA ALA A 42 4.52 -12.37 9.82
C ALA A 42 4.93 -11.40 8.70
N ARG A 43 4.10 -10.39 8.42
CA ARG A 43 4.35 -9.44 7.33
C ARG A 43 4.32 -8.02 7.85
N TRP A 44 5.42 -7.30 7.60
CA TRP A 44 5.52 -5.87 7.88
C TRP A 44 5.33 -5.08 6.61
N GLN A 45 4.50 -4.05 6.69
CA GLN A 45 4.14 -3.25 5.52
C GLN A 45 3.68 -1.85 5.91
N LEU A 46 3.56 -0.99 4.90
CA LEU A 46 2.95 0.32 5.07
C LEU A 46 1.43 0.19 5.22
N PRO A 47 0.80 0.99 6.08
CA PRO A 47 -0.65 1.05 6.15
C PRO A 47 -1.24 1.55 4.84
N LYS A 48 -2.25 0.86 4.35
CA LYS A 48 -2.95 1.21 3.11
C LYS A 48 -4.30 0.53 3.04
N GLY A 49 -5.15 1.03 2.18
CA GLY A 49 -6.42 0.40 1.87
C GLY A 49 -7.09 1.03 0.66
N ARG A 50 -8.21 0.46 0.28
CA ARG A 50 -8.93 0.86 -0.93
C ARG A 50 -9.63 2.21 -0.73
N LEU A 51 -9.62 3.01 -1.79
CA LEU A 51 -10.39 4.24 -1.83
C LEU A 51 -11.88 3.92 -1.69
N GLU A 52 -12.57 4.73 -0.92
CA GLU A 52 -14.02 4.75 -0.88
C GLU A 52 -14.55 5.62 -2.02
N GLU A 53 -15.80 5.42 -2.39
CA GLU A 53 -16.44 6.20 -3.46
C GLU A 53 -16.37 7.70 -3.16
N GLY A 54 -15.88 8.47 -4.14
CA GLY A 54 -15.75 9.92 -4.02
C GLY A 54 -14.54 10.39 -3.21
N GLU A 55 -13.74 9.46 -2.66
CA GLU A 55 -12.58 9.79 -1.86
C GLU A 55 -11.35 10.05 -2.74
N THR A 56 -10.59 11.09 -2.41
CA THR A 56 -9.29 11.31 -3.07
C THR A 56 -8.25 10.36 -2.52
N PRO A 57 -7.17 10.04 -3.26
CA PRO A 57 -6.07 9.24 -2.72
C PRO A 57 -5.46 9.84 -1.44
N ARG A 58 -5.32 11.17 -1.36
CA ARG A 58 -4.83 11.85 -0.15
C ARG A 58 -5.70 11.57 1.07
N ASP A 59 -7.00 11.72 0.92
CA ASP A 59 -7.94 11.52 2.01
C ASP A 59 -8.00 10.05 2.42
N ALA A 60 -7.94 9.14 1.45
CA ALA A 60 -7.87 7.70 1.71
C ALA A 60 -6.62 7.32 2.50
N ALA A 61 -5.47 7.89 2.13
CA ALA A 61 -4.21 7.62 2.84
C ALA A 61 -4.31 8.04 4.32
N VAL A 62 -4.82 9.23 4.60
CA VAL A 62 -4.99 9.72 5.97
C VAL A 62 -5.95 8.83 6.76
N ARG A 63 -7.08 8.48 6.16
CA ARG A 63 -8.09 7.62 6.77
C ARG A 63 -7.55 6.22 7.06
N GLU A 64 -6.91 5.58 6.08
CA GLU A 64 -6.37 4.22 6.23
C GLU A 64 -5.24 4.17 7.28
N VAL A 65 -4.37 5.16 7.30
CA VAL A 65 -3.35 5.26 8.34
C VAL A 65 -4.00 5.31 9.72
N ARG A 66 -5.03 6.13 9.88
CA ARG A 66 -5.73 6.24 11.17
C ARG A 66 -6.43 4.94 11.56
N GLU A 67 -7.11 4.30 10.63
CA GLU A 67 -7.81 3.04 10.91
C GLU A 67 -6.85 1.92 11.27
N GLU A 68 -5.75 1.79 10.55
CA GLU A 68 -4.81 0.69 10.73
C GLU A 68 -3.77 0.92 11.82
N THR A 69 -3.52 2.16 12.21
CA THR A 69 -2.46 2.49 13.18
C THR A 69 -2.93 3.26 14.41
N GLY A 70 -4.10 3.87 14.37
CA GLY A 70 -4.56 4.79 15.41
C GLY A 70 -3.92 6.17 15.36
N VAL A 71 -3.06 6.43 14.38
CA VAL A 71 -2.30 7.67 14.24
C VAL A 71 -2.90 8.57 13.17
N THR A 72 -2.98 9.86 13.47
CA THR A 72 -3.36 10.89 12.50
C THR A 72 -2.12 11.64 12.04
N GLY A 73 -1.97 11.73 10.73
CA GLY A 73 -0.90 12.48 10.10
C GLY A 73 -1.41 13.49 9.07
N ASN A 74 -0.61 14.50 8.80
CA ASN A 74 -0.86 15.45 7.71
C ASN A 74 -0.01 15.10 6.49
N VAL A 75 -0.60 15.14 5.30
CA VAL A 75 0.12 14.89 4.06
C VAL A 75 1.13 16.01 3.79
N VAL A 76 2.37 15.62 3.60
CA VAL A 76 3.48 16.53 3.29
C VAL A 76 3.82 16.48 1.81
N ALA A 77 3.89 15.29 1.23
CA ALA A 77 4.31 15.09 -0.16
C ALA A 77 3.80 13.75 -0.71
N PRO A 78 3.61 13.65 -2.03
CA PRO A 78 3.41 12.37 -2.65
C PRO A 78 4.72 11.57 -2.66
N LEU A 79 4.60 10.24 -2.59
CA LEU A 79 5.68 9.28 -2.74
C LEU A 79 5.47 8.47 -4.01
N PRO A 80 6.48 7.71 -4.47
CA PRO A 80 6.28 6.82 -5.60
C PRO A 80 5.13 5.83 -5.35
N GLY A 81 4.25 5.67 -6.32
CA GLY A 81 3.20 4.67 -6.30
C GLY A 81 3.72 3.28 -6.64
N ILE A 82 2.91 2.29 -6.35
CA ILE A 82 3.19 0.89 -6.69
C ILE A 82 2.08 0.36 -7.58
N ASP A 83 2.47 -0.29 -8.68
CA ASP A 83 1.56 -1.03 -9.55
C ASP A 83 1.91 -2.49 -9.50
N TYR A 84 0.91 -3.35 -9.36
CA TYR A 84 1.12 -4.77 -9.50
C TYR A 84 -0.12 -5.49 -10.00
N TRP A 85 0.10 -6.68 -10.57
CA TRP A 85 -0.92 -7.53 -11.10
C TRP A 85 -0.99 -8.83 -10.31
N PHE A 86 -2.19 -9.33 -10.11
CA PHE A 86 -2.37 -10.68 -9.62
C PHE A 86 -3.61 -11.33 -10.25
N ALA A 87 -3.60 -12.66 -10.29
CA ALA A 87 -4.72 -13.43 -10.79
C ALA A 87 -5.65 -13.77 -9.62
N GLU A 88 -6.96 -13.59 -9.85
CA GLU A 88 -7.99 -14.07 -8.94
C GLU A 88 -8.82 -15.11 -9.70
N GLY A 89 -8.41 -16.37 -9.57
CA GLY A 89 -8.94 -17.45 -10.35
C GLY A 89 -8.49 -17.41 -11.82
N ALA A 90 -9.02 -18.30 -12.65
CA ALA A 90 -8.63 -18.43 -14.05
C ALA A 90 -9.14 -17.32 -14.97
N ARG A 91 -10.13 -16.54 -14.52
CA ARG A 91 -10.89 -15.62 -15.38
C ARG A 91 -10.78 -14.15 -14.98
N LYS A 92 -10.03 -13.82 -13.93
CA LYS A 92 -9.94 -12.47 -13.41
C LYS A 92 -8.50 -12.09 -13.14
N ARG A 93 -8.07 -11.02 -13.77
CA ARG A 93 -6.78 -10.37 -13.45
C ARG A 93 -7.06 -9.05 -12.77
N ILE A 94 -6.38 -8.81 -11.67
CA ILE A 94 -6.50 -7.57 -10.92
C ILE A 94 -5.24 -6.75 -11.14
N ARG A 95 -5.44 -5.53 -11.61
CA ARG A 95 -4.41 -4.50 -11.62
C ARG A 95 -4.63 -3.61 -10.41
N LYS A 96 -3.67 -3.62 -9.51
CA LYS A 96 -3.73 -2.79 -8.32
C LYS A 96 -2.72 -1.65 -8.42
N HIS A 97 -3.22 -0.44 -8.21
CA HIS A 97 -2.40 0.75 -8.04
C HIS A 97 -2.52 1.24 -6.61
N VAL A 98 -1.40 1.55 -5.98
CA VAL A 98 -1.35 2.12 -4.64
C VAL A 98 -0.62 3.45 -4.70
N ASP A 99 -1.32 4.53 -4.32
CA ASP A 99 -0.71 5.83 -4.10
C ASP A 99 -0.22 5.92 -2.66
N TYR A 100 1.04 6.30 -2.48
CA TYR A 100 1.62 6.53 -1.16
C TYR A 100 1.93 8.01 -0.94
N PHE A 101 1.78 8.44 0.32
CA PHE A 101 2.06 9.80 0.74
C PHE A 101 2.94 9.80 1.98
N LEU A 102 3.81 10.79 2.05
CA LEU A 102 4.56 11.11 3.27
C LEU A 102 3.67 11.94 4.19
N LEU A 103 3.54 11.50 5.43
CA LEU A 103 2.75 12.19 6.45
C LEU A 103 3.61 12.58 7.63
N ASP A 104 3.40 13.79 8.12
CA ASP A 104 3.91 14.21 9.41
C ASP A 104 2.95 13.78 10.52
N TYR A 105 3.50 13.31 11.63
CA TYR A 105 2.71 12.95 12.80
C TYR A 105 1.99 14.18 13.38
N VAL A 106 0.71 14.01 13.68
CA VAL A 106 -0.11 15.04 14.33
C VAL A 106 -0.57 14.59 15.71
N SER A 107 -1.19 13.42 15.80
CA SER A 107 -1.78 12.93 17.03
C SER A 107 -2.06 11.43 16.96
N GLY A 108 -2.46 10.86 18.07
CA GLY A 108 -2.87 9.47 18.16
C GLY A 108 -1.76 8.55 18.64
N SER A 109 -2.13 7.33 18.94
CA SER A 109 -1.22 6.29 19.42
C SER A 109 -1.40 5.01 18.62
N GLU A 110 -0.31 4.33 18.35
CA GLU A 110 -0.27 3.07 17.64
C GLU A 110 -0.97 1.90 18.36
N VAL A 111 -1.45 2.14 19.57
CA VAL A 111 -2.29 1.16 20.31
C VAL A 111 -3.78 1.36 20.05
N ASP A 112 -4.17 2.43 19.38
CA ASP A 112 -5.56 2.82 19.17
C ASP A 112 -6.09 2.46 17.77
N PHE A 113 -5.43 1.56 17.06
CA PHE A 113 -5.87 1.16 15.73
C PHE A 113 -7.20 0.40 15.77
N ASP A 114 -8.01 0.62 14.73
CA ASP A 114 -9.31 -0.01 14.54
C ASP A 114 -9.32 -0.79 13.21
N SER A 115 -8.67 -1.94 13.23
CA SER A 115 -8.62 -2.83 12.07
C SER A 115 -8.51 -4.28 12.51
N ARG A 116 -9.28 -5.16 11.85
CA ARG A 116 -9.20 -6.61 12.08
C ARG A 116 -8.05 -7.26 11.33
N GLU A 117 -7.53 -6.60 10.29
CA GLU A 117 -6.47 -7.12 9.44
C GLU A 117 -5.08 -6.88 10.03
N VAL A 118 -4.96 -5.87 10.89
CA VAL A 118 -3.71 -5.46 11.49
C VAL A 118 -3.52 -6.13 12.83
N SER A 119 -2.39 -6.82 13.00
CA SER A 119 -2.00 -7.44 14.27
C SER A 119 -1.37 -6.45 15.23
N THR A 120 -0.57 -5.53 14.71
CA THR A 120 0.11 -4.51 15.49
C THR A 120 0.61 -3.37 14.60
N ALA A 121 0.80 -2.21 15.21
CA ALA A 121 1.45 -1.07 14.59
C ALA A 121 2.64 -0.67 15.47
N ARG A 122 3.78 -0.35 14.87
CA ARG A 122 5.00 -0.01 15.60
C ARG A 122 5.84 1.02 14.86
N TRP A 123 6.53 1.84 15.65
CA TRP A 123 7.52 2.78 15.17
C TRP A 123 8.88 2.11 15.06
N PHE A 124 9.57 2.35 13.96
CA PHE A 124 10.92 1.84 13.72
C PHE A 124 11.84 2.95 13.22
N PRO A 125 13.11 2.98 13.66
CA PRO A 125 14.11 3.79 12.99
C PRO A 125 14.21 3.42 11.50
N TRP A 126 14.63 4.34 10.67
CA TRP A 126 14.68 4.14 9.21
C TRP A 126 15.35 2.83 8.77
N ASP A 127 16.53 2.54 9.30
CA ASP A 127 17.25 1.33 8.91
C ASP A 127 16.51 0.06 9.29
N GLU A 128 15.92 0.05 10.47
CA GLU A 128 15.14 -1.09 10.94
C GLU A 128 13.83 -1.24 10.14
N ALA A 129 13.16 -0.14 9.83
CA ALA A 129 11.96 -0.17 8.98
C ALA A 129 12.27 -0.78 7.62
N LEU A 130 13.35 -0.34 6.98
CA LEU A 130 13.78 -0.87 5.69
C LEU A 130 14.13 -2.36 5.76
N ALA A 131 14.73 -2.81 6.86
CA ALA A 131 15.06 -4.22 7.05
C ALA A 131 13.83 -5.08 7.34
N ARG A 132 12.81 -4.53 7.99
CA ARG A 132 11.59 -5.24 8.39
C ARG A 132 10.59 -5.42 7.28
N LEU A 133 10.50 -4.47 6.34
CA LEU A 133 9.51 -4.51 5.26
C LEU A 133 9.62 -5.80 4.44
N THR A 134 8.50 -6.48 4.29
CA THR A 134 8.42 -7.75 3.58
C THR A 134 8.58 -7.58 2.07
N HIS A 135 8.07 -6.46 1.52
CA HIS A 135 7.99 -6.24 0.08
C HIS A 135 9.01 -5.22 -0.43
N ALA A 136 9.75 -5.60 -1.48
CA ALA A 136 10.77 -4.74 -2.08
C ALA A 136 10.21 -3.41 -2.61
N ASN A 137 8.99 -3.42 -3.15
CA ASN A 137 8.36 -2.21 -3.66
C ASN A 137 8.13 -1.17 -2.55
N GLU A 138 7.71 -1.62 -1.38
CA GLU A 138 7.52 -0.73 -0.24
C GLU A 138 8.85 -0.22 0.33
N ARG A 139 9.91 -1.03 0.28
CA ARG A 139 11.25 -0.56 0.65
C ARG A 139 11.69 0.62 -0.21
N ARG A 140 11.37 0.60 -1.50
CA ARG A 140 11.67 1.73 -2.40
C ARG A 140 10.89 2.99 -2.02
N VAL A 141 9.62 2.82 -1.66
CA VAL A 141 8.79 3.94 -1.19
C VAL A 141 9.38 4.56 0.08
N VAL A 142 9.74 3.74 1.05
CA VAL A 142 10.33 4.19 2.30
C VAL A 142 11.70 4.85 2.08
N ALA A 143 12.53 4.28 1.21
CA ALA A 143 13.82 4.87 0.86
C ALA A 143 13.66 6.25 0.21
N SER A 144 12.66 6.42 -0.66
CA SER A 144 12.33 7.71 -1.27
C SER A 144 11.88 8.73 -0.23
N ALA A 145 11.05 8.30 0.72
CA ALA A 145 10.61 9.16 1.82
C ALA A 145 11.78 9.61 2.69
N ARG A 146 12.70 8.71 2.98
CA ARG A 146 13.90 9.03 3.76
C ARG A 146 14.71 10.15 3.10
N ARG A 147 14.93 10.05 1.79
CA ARG A 147 15.65 11.08 1.03
C ARG A 147 14.96 12.43 1.11
N LEU A 148 13.64 12.48 1.02
CA LEU A 148 12.87 13.72 1.16
C LEU A 148 13.02 14.32 2.55
N VAL A 149 12.91 13.50 3.59
CA VAL A 149 13.00 13.95 4.99
C VAL A 149 14.41 14.42 5.34
N GLU A 150 15.44 13.75 4.84
CA GLU A 150 16.84 14.11 5.08
C GLU A 150 17.31 15.29 4.21
N GLY A 151 16.43 15.81 3.35
CA GLY A 151 16.77 16.95 2.51
C GLY A 151 17.80 16.63 1.44
N GLU A 152 17.94 15.35 1.04
CA GLU A 152 18.70 14.97 -0.14
C GLU A 152 17.95 15.46 -1.39
N VAL A 153 18.12 16.75 -1.67
CA VAL A 153 17.74 17.29 -2.96
C VAL A 153 18.74 16.73 -3.94
N ALA A 154 18.28 15.98 -4.94
CA ALA A 154 19.11 15.62 -6.06
C ALA A 154 19.76 16.91 -6.61
N PRO A 155 21.08 16.91 -6.82
CA PRO A 155 21.75 18.08 -7.38
C PRO A 155 21.17 18.41 -8.75
#